data_b7215aa6c36cd7c7afe269142564f3c8
#
_entry.id   b7215aa6c36cd7c7afe269142564f3c8
#
_cell.length_a   1.000
_cell.length_b   1.000
_cell.length_c   1.000
_cell.angle_alpha   90.00
_cell.angle_beta   90.00
_cell.angle_gamma   90.00
#
_symmetry.space_group_name_H-M   'P 1'
#
loop_
_entity.id
_entity.type
_entity.pdbx_description
1 polymer ?
#
loop_
_entity_poly.entity_id
_entity_poly.type
_entity_poly.pdbx_seq_one_letter_code
_entity_poly.pdbx_strand_id
1 'polypeptide(L)'
;MTDLLGSGLPLGGAGLTTEQYVDFVAKEYLGDYVRSGGAAVRFVVVGNPEVGQRWHRGLAAAADADGYLYVGVDAADTRVHMIDQMYAAVARQVDWMELARRAVAIAWEEIGLVAPAPDRVTVAAVAAHQEVDKREAARSVRRQLEETLLRDTTLAREFRLAALRLCQAVLGTGDVGREERDAVLGWLRVEPVPPRSLRAASIYTKVGRHNARSILVALAAWRARVLGTGLVLDIDLSRLAIGRRPPVEERAGTYYTKAAALDAYEVLRQLVDATDQLRGVFAAVTVVPELLTDDVRGLPAYLALQLRIVDEVRDRRRPNPFAALVRLETRLEAVR
;
A
#
# COMPACT_ATOMS: atom_id res chain seq x y z
N MET A 1 -21.17 5.08 33.96
CA MET A 1 -20.92 4.24 32.77
C MET A 1 -21.86 4.60 31.62
N THR A 2 -22.38 5.82 31.58
CA THR A 2 -23.44 6.25 30.62
C THR A 2 -23.01 7.39 29.71
N ASP A 3 -21.73 7.83 29.78
CA ASP A 3 -21.24 9.01 29.02
C ASP A 3 -20.28 8.69 27.88
N LEU A 4 -20.09 7.39 27.56
CA LEU A 4 -19.24 6.96 26.44
C LEU A 4 -20.00 6.86 25.10
N LEU A 5 -21.33 7.06 25.12
CA LEU A 5 -22.19 6.96 23.94
C LEU A 5 -22.73 8.33 23.46
N GLY A 6 -22.31 9.40 24.07
CA GLY A 6 -22.73 10.74 23.72
C GLY A 6 -21.71 11.49 22.88
N SER A 7 -22.06 11.75 21.62
CA SER A 7 -21.57 12.83 20.74
C SER A 7 -20.08 12.86 20.42
N GLY A 8 -19.72 12.41 19.22
CA GLY A 8 -18.52 12.81 18.50
C GLY A 8 -17.18 12.39 19.10
N LEU A 9 -16.21 12.03 18.26
CA LEU A 9 -14.82 11.84 18.69
C LEU A 9 -14.31 13.17 19.31
N PRO A 10 -13.74 13.16 20.54
CA PRO A 10 -13.38 14.40 21.22
C PRO A 10 -12.35 15.19 20.41
N LEU A 11 -12.72 16.43 20.07
CA LEU A 11 -11.90 17.36 19.29
C LEU A 11 -10.83 18.10 20.13
N GLY A 12 -10.78 17.92 21.44
CA GLY A 12 -9.86 18.61 22.35
C GLY A 12 -8.64 17.77 22.73
N GLY A 13 -7.45 18.27 22.47
CA GLY A 13 -6.14 17.72 22.86
C GLY A 13 -5.03 18.47 22.13
N ALA A 14 -3.81 18.52 22.70
CA ALA A 14 -2.65 19.08 22.02
C ALA A 14 -2.37 18.28 20.73
N GLY A 15 -2.18 18.95 19.61
CA GLY A 15 -1.77 18.35 18.33
C GLY A 15 -0.25 18.37 18.15
N LEU A 16 0.19 17.68 17.14
CA LEU A 16 1.58 17.74 16.65
C LEU A 16 1.65 18.65 15.45
N THR A 17 2.79 19.33 15.25
CA THR A 17 3.01 19.97 13.96
C THR A 17 3.21 18.89 12.89
N THR A 18 2.96 19.25 11.62
CA THR A 18 3.16 18.34 10.50
C THR A 18 4.60 17.83 10.46
N GLU A 19 5.57 18.71 10.65
CA GLU A 19 7.00 18.39 10.63
C GLU A 19 7.36 17.41 11.76
N GLN A 20 6.89 17.67 12.97
CA GLN A 20 7.14 16.77 14.12
C GLN A 20 6.59 15.36 13.86
N TYR A 21 5.40 15.26 13.25
CA TYR A 21 4.80 13.95 13.01
C TYR A 21 5.44 13.23 11.82
N VAL A 22 5.84 13.95 10.76
CA VAL A 22 6.61 13.37 9.64
C VAL A 22 7.95 12.83 10.14
N ASP A 23 8.69 13.60 10.93
CA ASP A 23 9.97 13.16 11.50
C ASP A 23 9.80 11.93 12.40
N PHE A 24 8.73 11.91 13.20
CA PHE A 24 8.38 10.76 14.04
C PHE A 24 8.07 9.51 13.19
N VAL A 25 7.24 9.65 12.14
CA VAL A 25 6.92 8.54 11.24
C VAL A 25 8.16 8.04 10.53
N ALA A 26 8.99 8.93 10.01
CA ALA A 26 10.25 8.55 9.36
C ALA A 26 11.13 7.72 10.28
N LYS A 27 11.35 8.17 11.50
CA LYS A 27 12.25 7.52 12.45
C LYS A 27 11.69 6.23 13.03
N GLU A 28 10.51 6.31 13.66
CA GLU A 28 9.99 5.20 14.48
C GLU A 28 9.25 4.15 13.62
N TYR A 29 8.55 4.57 12.56
CA TYR A 29 7.86 3.61 11.69
C TYR A 29 8.71 3.17 10.50
N LEU A 30 9.17 4.10 9.65
CA LEU A 30 9.86 3.73 8.41
C LEU A 30 11.28 3.24 8.68
N GLY A 31 12.02 3.94 9.56
CA GLY A 31 13.42 3.61 9.87
C GLY A 31 13.59 2.29 10.61
N ASP A 32 12.63 1.91 11.47
CA ASP A 32 12.78 0.73 12.35
C ASP A 32 11.60 -0.25 12.18
N TYR A 33 10.41 0.07 12.68
CA TYR A 33 9.31 -0.90 12.85
C TYR A 33 8.84 -1.54 11.53
N VAL A 34 8.58 -0.73 10.51
CA VAL A 34 8.11 -1.22 9.19
C VAL A 34 9.24 -1.90 8.43
N ARG A 35 10.48 -1.40 8.56
CA ARG A 35 11.67 -2.01 7.95
C ARG A 35 11.94 -3.40 8.51
N SER A 36 11.68 -3.62 9.79
CA SER A 36 11.79 -4.95 10.43
C SER A 36 10.62 -5.89 10.11
N GLY A 37 9.71 -5.47 9.25
CA GLY A 37 8.57 -6.29 8.79
C GLY A 37 7.26 -6.01 9.51
N GLY A 38 7.19 -5.00 10.37
CA GLY A 38 5.97 -4.55 11.01
C GLY A 38 5.00 -3.87 10.02
N ALA A 39 3.76 -3.66 10.46
CA ALA A 39 2.79 -2.83 9.75
C ALA A 39 2.00 -1.96 10.72
N ALA A 40 1.67 -0.75 10.29
CA ALA A 40 0.89 0.19 11.07
C ALA A 40 -0.13 0.92 10.21
N VAL A 41 -1.32 1.14 10.79
CA VAL A 41 -2.35 2.01 10.22
C VAL A 41 -2.56 3.16 11.19
N ARG A 42 -2.45 4.39 10.69
CA ARG A 42 -2.60 5.62 11.50
C ARG A 42 -3.59 6.56 10.85
N PHE A 43 -4.51 7.09 11.64
CA PHE A 43 -5.46 8.10 11.21
C PHE A 43 -4.91 9.47 11.55
N VAL A 44 -4.87 10.35 10.55
CA VAL A 44 -4.27 11.67 10.66
C VAL A 44 -5.34 12.73 10.40
N VAL A 45 -5.68 13.50 11.42
CA VAL A 45 -6.66 14.56 11.31
C VAL A 45 -5.97 15.83 10.83
N VAL A 46 -6.41 16.35 9.70
CA VAL A 46 -5.93 17.61 9.12
C VAL A 46 -7.00 18.68 9.22
N GLY A 47 -6.67 19.78 9.90
CA GLY A 47 -7.64 20.86 10.19
C GLY A 47 -7.99 21.73 8.98
N ASN A 48 -7.16 21.73 7.93
CA ASN A 48 -7.38 22.47 6.70
C ASN A 48 -6.56 21.89 5.54
N PRO A 49 -6.86 22.27 4.28
CA PRO A 49 -6.19 21.75 3.09
C PRO A 49 -4.67 22.00 3.06
N GLU A 50 -4.19 23.10 3.62
CA GLU A 50 -2.75 23.43 3.62
C GLU A 50 -1.96 22.48 4.53
N VAL A 51 -2.50 22.15 5.70
CA VAL A 51 -1.93 21.15 6.61
C VAL A 51 -1.94 19.78 5.93
N GLY A 52 -3.04 19.41 5.26
CA GLY A 52 -3.14 18.17 4.48
C GLY A 52 -2.08 18.08 3.41
N GLN A 53 -1.92 19.11 2.57
CA GLN A 53 -0.90 19.13 1.51
C GLN A 53 0.53 19.06 2.05
N ARG A 54 0.82 19.73 3.18
CA ARG A 54 2.12 19.61 3.84
C ARG A 54 2.37 18.21 4.36
N TRP A 55 1.35 17.60 4.97
CA TRP A 55 1.40 16.22 5.44
C TRP A 55 1.72 15.25 4.30
N HIS A 56 0.94 15.24 3.23
CA HIS A 56 1.13 14.36 2.08
C HIS A 56 2.52 14.52 1.45
N ARG A 57 2.98 15.76 1.26
CA ARG A 57 4.32 16.03 0.73
C ARG A 57 5.44 15.58 1.67
N GLY A 58 5.28 15.84 2.98
CA GLY A 58 6.25 15.42 3.98
C GLY A 58 6.35 13.89 4.07
N LEU A 59 5.22 13.20 4.08
CA LEU A 59 5.17 11.73 4.12
C LEU A 59 5.77 11.13 2.83
N ALA A 60 5.48 11.70 1.66
CA ALA A 60 6.06 11.26 0.40
C ALA A 60 7.58 11.42 0.39
N ALA A 61 8.09 12.56 0.85
CA ALA A 61 9.52 12.83 0.93
C ALA A 61 10.22 11.88 1.93
N ALA A 62 9.62 11.62 3.08
CA ALA A 62 10.15 10.66 4.05
C ALA A 62 10.17 9.23 3.50
N ALA A 63 9.12 8.81 2.80
CA ALA A 63 9.06 7.51 2.16
C ALA A 63 10.16 7.34 1.09
N ASP A 64 10.35 8.34 0.24
CA ASP A 64 11.38 8.34 -0.81
C ASP A 64 12.79 8.29 -0.22
N ALA A 65 13.07 9.10 0.80
CA ALA A 65 14.37 9.12 1.48
C ALA A 65 14.77 7.77 2.08
N ASP A 66 13.79 6.99 2.56
CA ASP A 66 13.99 5.66 3.13
C ASP A 66 13.83 4.52 2.11
N GLY A 67 13.56 4.83 0.84
CA GLY A 67 13.44 3.87 -0.26
C GLY A 67 12.12 3.10 -0.29
N TYR A 68 11.08 3.57 0.40
CA TYR A 68 9.73 3.00 0.33
C TYR A 68 9.02 3.43 -0.95
N LEU A 69 8.08 2.61 -1.41
CA LEU A 69 7.14 3.04 -2.42
C LEU A 69 6.01 3.84 -1.74
N TYR A 70 6.00 5.15 -1.96
CA TYR A 70 4.87 5.98 -1.59
C TYR A 70 3.75 5.83 -2.61
N VAL A 71 2.52 5.64 -2.10
CA VAL A 71 1.32 5.48 -2.91
C VAL A 71 0.22 6.37 -2.35
N GLY A 72 -0.11 7.44 -3.07
CA GLY A 72 -1.28 8.27 -2.77
C GLY A 72 -2.57 7.64 -3.31
N VAL A 73 -3.60 7.57 -2.47
CA VAL A 73 -4.95 7.11 -2.80
C VAL A 73 -5.95 8.16 -2.35
N ASP A 74 -6.38 9.01 -3.27
CA ASP A 74 -7.39 10.05 -3.00
C ASP A 74 -8.80 9.50 -3.24
N ALA A 75 -9.69 9.65 -2.25
CA ALA A 75 -11.09 9.29 -2.35
C ALA A 75 -11.86 10.13 -3.39
N ALA A 76 -11.32 11.26 -3.85
CA ALA A 76 -11.88 12.01 -4.96
C ALA A 76 -11.80 11.23 -6.28
N ASP A 77 -10.70 10.52 -6.51
CA ASP A 77 -10.42 9.83 -7.78
C ASP A 77 -10.60 8.32 -7.68
N THR A 78 -10.40 7.76 -6.49
CA THR A 78 -10.47 6.32 -6.22
C THR A 78 -11.68 5.99 -5.36
N ARG A 79 -12.47 4.98 -5.74
CA ARG A 79 -13.57 4.47 -4.92
C ARG A 79 -13.03 3.65 -3.75
N VAL A 80 -12.62 4.33 -2.67
CA VAL A 80 -11.96 3.70 -1.50
C VAL A 80 -12.84 2.70 -0.73
N HIS A 81 -14.16 2.70 -0.96
CA HIS A 81 -15.07 1.68 -0.45
C HIS A 81 -15.01 0.34 -1.22
N MET A 82 -14.16 0.26 -2.25
CA MET A 82 -13.97 -0.92 -3.08
C MET A 82 -12.50 -1.32 -3.03
N ILE A 83 -12.19 -2.39 -2.31
CA ILE A 83 -10.81 -2.85 -2.10
C ILE A 83 -10.06 -3.16 -3.40
N ASP A 84 -10.75 -3.63 -4.42
CA ASP A 84 -10.19 -3.87 -5.76
C ASP A 84 -9.80 -2.57 -6.47
N GLN A 85 -10.54 -1.47 -6.25
CA GLN A 85 -10.18 -0.16 -6.79
C GLN A 85 -9.00 0.45 -6.02
N MET A 86 -8.95 0.30 -4.70
CA MET A 86 -7.79 0.70 -3.91
C MET A 86 -6.54 -0.08 -4.33
N TYR A 87 -6.64 -1.40 -4.45
CA TYR A 87 -5.53 -2.20 -4.97
C TYR A 87 -5.10 -1.74 -6.37
N ALA A 88 -6.05 -1.48 -7.28
CA ALA A 88 -5.73 -0.99 -8.62
C ALA A 88 -4.97 0.35 -8.59
N ALA A 89 -5.34 1.27 -7.68
CA ALA A 89 -4.62 2.53 -7.50
C ALA A 89 -3.18 2.29 -7.03
N VAL A 90 -2.96 1.36 -6.10
CA VAL A 90 -1.63 0.93 -5.65
C VAL A 90 -0.84 0.29 -6.78
N ALA A 91 -1.43 -0.70 -7.44
CA ALA A 91 -0.76 -1.56 -8.42
C ALA A 91 -0.27 -0.82 -9.67
N ARG A 92 -0.93 0.30 -10.04
CA ARG A 92 -0.52 1.16 -11.17
C ARG A 92 0.75 1.97 -10.87
N GLN A 93 1.07 2.21 -9.60
CA GLN A 93 2.23 2.96 -9.16
C GLN A 93 3.45 2.06 -8.92
N VAL A 94 3.30 0.74 -9.03
CA VAL A 94 4.38 -0.24 -8.84
C VAL A 94 5.18 -0.43 -10.13
N ASP A 95 6.50 -0.34 -10.06
CA ASP A 95 7.38 -0.87 -11.11
C ASP A 95 7.55 -2.38 -10.96
N TRP A 96 6.62 -3.12 -11.56
CA TRP A 96 6.58 -4.58 -11.53
C TRP A 96 7.81 -5.22 -12.17
N MET A 97 8.37 -4.58 -13.21
CA MET A 97 9.54 -5.12 -13.90
C MET A 97 10.81 -4.91 -13.08
N GLU A 98 10.92 -3.81 -12.33
CA GLU A 98 12.03 -3.63 -11.39
C GLU A 98 11.96 -4.66 -10.25
N LEU A 99 10.78 -4.90 -9.67
CA LEU A 99 10.60 -5.96 -8.67
C LEU A 99 11.02 -7.34 -9.22
N ALA A 100 10.63 -7.65 -10.45
CA ALA A 100 11.02 -8.91 -11.07
C ALA A 100 12.55 -8.99 -11.34
N ARG A 101 13.18 -7.90 -11.78
CA ARG A 101 14.66 -7.85 -11.96
C ARG A 101 15.39 -8.08 -10.64
N ARG A 102 14.95 -7.43 -9.57
CA ARG A 102 15.55 -7.60 -8.25
C ARG A 102 15.37 -9.02 -7.70
N ALA A 103 14.16 -9.59 -7.87
CA ALA A 103 13.92 -10.98 -7.47
C ALA A 103 14.81 -11.98 -8.24
N VAL A 104 15.03 -11.73 -9.53
CA VAL A 104 15.95 -12.54 -10.36
C VAL A 104 17.40 -12.36 -9.92
N ALA A 105 17.83 -11.13 -9.57
CA ALA A 105 19.18 -10.89 -9.06
C ALA A 105 19.43 -11.68 -7.75
N ILE A 106 18.48 -11.66 -6.82
CA ILE A 106 18.56 -12.46 -5.58
C ILE A 106 18.63 -13.97 -5.91
N ALA A 107 17.81 -14.45 -6.85
CA ALA A 107 17.85 -15.86 -7.23
C ALA A 107 19.20 -16.29 -7.84
N TRP A 108 19.88 -15.39 -8.57
CA TRP A 108 21.24 -15.62 -9.02
C TRP A 108 22.24 -15.72 -7.86
N GLU A 109 22.17 -14.81 -6.89
CA GLU A 109 23.03 -14.81 -5.71
C GLU A 109 22.83 -16.09 -4.86
N GLU A 110 21.58 -16.54 -4.69
CA GLU A 110 21.26 -17.76 -3.94
C GLU A 110 21.82 -19.04 -4.55
N ILE A 111 22.10 -19.06 -5.84
CA ILE A 111 22.79 -20.19 -6.52
C ILE A 111 24.28 -19.94 -6.74
N GLY A 112 24.84 -18.90 -6.13
CA GLY A 112 26.27 -18.58 -6.18
C GLY A 112 26.73 -17.87 -7.45
N LEU A 113 25.83 -17.31 -8.25
CA LEU A 113 26.14 -16.53 -9.44
C LEU A 113 25.77 -15.06 -9.22
N VAL A 114 26.53 -14.14 -9.82
CA VAL A 114 26.32 -12.71 -9.68
C VAL A 114 26.05 -12.07 -11.03
N ALA A 115 25.00 -11.26 -11.11
CA ALA A 115 24.72 -10.49 -12.32
C ALA A 115 25.74 -9.35 -12.53
N PRO A 116 26.15 -9.04 -13.77
CA PRO A 116 27.14 -8.02 -14.04
C PRO A 116 26.68 -6.61 -13.66
N ALA A 117 25.38 -6.36 -13.61
CA ALA A 117 24.77 -5.11 -13.16
C ALA A 117 23.30 -5.35 -12.75
N PRO A 118 22.66 -4.48 -11.93
CA PRO A 118 21.30 -4.65 -11.44
C PRO A 118 20.23 -4.77 -12.55
N ASP A 119 20.45 -4.21 -13.71
CA ASP A 119 19.57 -4.25 -14.88
C ASP A 119 19.95 -5.37 -15.88
N ARG A 120 21.09 -6.03 -15.70
CA ARG A 120 21.64 -7.06 -16.60
C ARG A 120 21.53 -8.46 -16.00
N VAL A 121 20.33 -8.85 -15.63
CA VAL A 121 20.05 -10.14 -14.94
C VAL A 121 19.61 -11.28 -15.86
N THR A 122 19.67 -11.09 -17.17
CA THR A 122 19.31 -12.16 -18.14
C THR A 122 20.29 -13.32 -18.08
N VAL A 123 19.80 -14.53 -18.41
CA VAL A 123 20.66 -15.73 -18.47
C VAL A 123 21.87 -15.52 -19.37
N ALA A 124 21.70 -14.87 -20.52
CA ALA A 124 22.81 -14.62 -21.44
C ALA A 124 23.88 -13.68 -20.80
N ALA A 125 23.46 -12.64 -20.09
CA ALA A 125 24.37 -11.69 -19.47
C ALA A 125 25.15 -12.32 -18.30
N VAL A 126 24.46 -13.09 -17.44
CA VAL A 126 25.08 -13.73 -16.27
C VAL A 126 26.00 -14.87 -16.71
N ALA A 127 25.58 -15.74 -17.64
CA ALA A 127 26.39 -16.85 -18.13
C ALA A 127 27.69 -16.37 -18.81
N ALA A 128 27.61 -15.28 -19.60
CA ALA A 128 28.78 -14.67 -20.20
C ALA A 128 29.72 -14.02 -19.18
N HIS A 129 29.15 -13.38 -18.12
CA HIS A 129 29.94 -12.72 -17.10
C HIS A 129 30.67 -13.71 -16.16
N GLN A 130 30.02 -14.84 -15.87
CA GLN A 130 30.53 -15.86 -14.94
C GLN A 130 31.24 -17.02 -15.65
N GLU A 131 31.32 -16.98 -17.02
CA GLU A 131 31.92 -18.03 -17.85
C GLU A 131 31.35 -19.43 -17.60
N VAL A 132 30.02 -19.53 -17.35
CA VAL A 132 29.32 -20.78 -17.06
C VAL A 132 28.44 -21.22 -18.25
N ASP A 133 28.09 -22.50 -18.29
CA ASP A 133 27.17 -23.01 -19.31
C ASP A 133 25.80 -22.38 -19.23
N LYS A 134 25.36 -21.77 -20.33
CA LYS A 134 24.09 -21.02 -20.38
C LYS A 134 22.86 -21.90 -20.08
N ARG A 135 22.88 -23.20 -20.51
CA ARG A 135 21.73 -24.09 -20.30
C ARG A 135 21.64 -24.54 -18.85
N GLU A 136 22.79 -24.79 -18.24
CA GLU A 136 22.87 -25.13 -16.81
C GLU A 136 22.46 -23.97 -15.94
N ALA A 137 23.01 -22.79 -16.18
CA ALA A 137 22.63 -21.55 -15.47
C ALA A 137 21.12 -21.28 -15.59
N ALA A 138 20.53 -21.43 -16.80
CA ALA A 138 19.10 -21.24 -17.01
C ALA A 138 18.25 -22.24 -16.20
N ARG A 139 18.64 -23.51 -16.15
CA ARG A 139 17.92 -24.53 -15.35
C ARG A 139 18.00 -24.25 -13.86
N SER A 140 19.18 -23.90 -13.38
CA SER A 140 19.42 -23.65 -11.95
C SER A 140 18.64 -22.44 -11.44
N VAL A 141 18.68 -21.28 -12.15
CA VAL A 141 17.95 -20.09 -11.72
C VAL A 141 16.43 -20.25 -11.83
N ARG A 142 15.92 -20.96 -12.85
CA ARG A 142 14.48 -21.26 -12.94
C ARG A 142 14.01 -22.09 -11.76
N ARG A 143 14.73 -23.15 -11.44
CA ARG A 143 14.42 -24.00 -10.29
C ARG A 143 14.43 -23.20 -9.01
N GLN A 144 15.41 -22.31 -8.81
CA GLN A 144 15.48 -21.44 -7.64
C GLN A 144 14.27 -20.51 -7.55
N LEU A 145 13.90 -19.85 -8.64
CA LEU A 145 12.70 -18.99 -8.69
C LEU A 145 11.41 -19.76 -8.39
N GLU A 146 11.27 -20.97 -8.95
CA GLU A 146 10.11 -21.82 -8.69
C GLU A 146 10.06 -22.25 -7.21
N GLU A 147 11.18 -22.65 -6.63
CA GLU A 147 11.26 -23.01 -5.23
C GLU A 147 10.95 -21.83 -4.32
N THR A 148 11.50 -20.67 -4.59
CA THR A 148 11.31 -19.46 -3.76
C THR A 148 9.87 -18.93 -3.86
N LEU A 149 9.30 -18.84 -5.08
CA LEU A 149 7.99 -18.22 -5.27
C LEU A 149 6.82 -19.20 -5.08
N LEU A 150 6.87 -20.41 -5.66
CA LEU A 150 5.71 -21.31 -5.61
C LEU A 150 5.52 -21.97 -4.26
N ARG A 151 6.59 -22.17 -3.47
CA ARG A 151 6.53 -22.73 -2.12
C ARG A 151 6.16 -21.72 -1.06
N ASP A 152 6.19 -20.44 -1.39
CA ASP A 152 5.83 -19.39 -0.43
C ASP A 152 4.30 -19.29 -0.27
N THR A 153 3.78 -20.00 0.71
CA THR A 153 2.35 -20.01 1.02
C THR A 153 1.84 -18.70 1.66
N THR A 154 2.73 -17.78 2.04
CA THR A 154 2.34 -16.46 2.54
C THR A 154 1.85 -15.54 1.44
N LEU A 155 2.23 -15.81 0.19
CA LEU A 155 1.77 -15.09 -0.98
C LEU A 155 0.51 -15.74 -1.60
N ALA A 156 -0.45 -14.94 -2.04
CA ALA A 156 -1.62 -15.42 -2.76
C ALA A 156 -1.21 -16.24 -4.00
N ARG A 157 -1.92 -17.35 -4.29
CA ARG A 157 -1.55 -18.28 -5.36
C ARG A 157 -1.39 -17.60 -6.73
N GLU A 158 -2.37 -16.81 -7.14
CA GLU A 158 -2.36 -16.11 -8.42
C GLU A 158 -1.22 -15.07 -8.49
N PHE A 159 -0.93 -14.43 -7.36
CA PHE A 159 0.21 -13.50 -7.26
C PHE A 159 1.54 -14.22 -7.46
N ARG A 160 1.74 -15.39 -6.84
CA ARG A 160 2.96 -16.20 -7.02
C ARG A 160 3.19 -16.57 -8.49
N LEU A 161 2.12 -17.00 -9.18
CA LEU A 161 2.18 -17.32 -10.60
C LEU A 161 2.54 -16.09 -11.44
N ALA A 162 1.89 -14.94 -11.18
CA ALA A 162 2.18 -13.69 -11.87
C ALA A 162 3.64 -13.25 -11.66
N ALA A 163 4.11 -13.23 -10.41
CA ALA A 163 5.49 -12.88 -10.07
C ALA A 163 6.50 -13.80 -10.74
N LEU A 164 6.26 -15.12 -10.71
CA LEU A 164 7.13 -16.11 -11.40
C LEU A 164 7.21 -15.84 -12.90
N ARG A 165 6.07 -15.57 -13.57
CA ARG A 165 6.06 -15.28 -15.00
C ARG A 165 6.80 -14.00 -15.34
N LEU A 166 6.70 -12.95 -14.52
CA LEU A 166 7.50 -11.74 -14.71
C LEU A 166 9.00 -12.02 -14.54
N CYS A 167 9.40 -12.78 -13.52
CA CYS A 167 10.80 -13.19 -13.34
C CYS A 167 11.30 -14.01 -14.53
N GLN A 168 10.52 -14.96 -15.04
CA GLN A 168 10.85 -15.75 -16.22
C GLN A 168 10.99 -14.88 -17.49
N ALA A 169 10.13 -13.85 -17.65
CA ALA A 169 10.25 -12.89 -18.74
C ALA A 169 11.57 -12.09 -18.67
N VAL A 170 11.99 -11.72 -17.46
CA VAL A 170 13.27 -11.01 -17.22
C VAL A 170 14.48 -11.87 -17.54
N LEU A 171 14.43 -13.19 -17.32
CA LEU A 171 15.55 -14.09 -17.66
C LEU A 171 15.90 -14.11 -19.16
N GLY A 172 14.99 -13.71 -20.04
CA GLY A 172 15.24 -13.61 -21.47
C GLY A 172 15.49 -14.94 -22.18
N THR A 173 14.93 -16.03 -21.67
CA THR A 173 15.07 -17.38 -22.20
C THR A 173 14.05 -17.74 -23.28
N GLY A 174 13.05 -16.88 -23.50
CA GLY A 174 11.96 -17.08 -24.45
C GLY A 174 10.78 -17.90 -23.92
N ASP A 175 10.82 -18.34 -22.66
CA ASP A 175 9.72 -19.11 -22.04
C ASP A 175 8.45 -18.30 -21.86
N VAL A 176 8.58 -16.99 -21.67
CA VAL A 176 7.49 -16.03 -21.57
C VAL A 176 7.62 -15.02 -22.68
N GLY A 177 6.66 -15.03 -23.60
CA GLY A 177 6.59 -14.07 -24.71
C GLY A 177 6.14 -12.69 -24.25
N ARG A 178 6.30 -11.70 -25.13
CA ARG A 178 5.89 -10.31 -24.85
C ARG A 178 4.39 -10.21 -24.52
N GLU A 179 3.55 -10.88 -25.30
CA GLU A 179 2.09 -10.88 -25.12
C GLU A 179 1.69 -11.43 -23.75
N GLU A 180 2.28 -12.54 -23.32
CA GLU A 180 2.03 -13.13 -22.01
C GLU A 180 2.49 -12.20 -20.87
N ARG A 181 3.71 -11.65 -20.97
CA ARG A 181 4.24 -10.68 -20.00
C ARG A 181 3.31 -9.48 -19.85
N ASP A 182 2.89 -8.91 -20.98
CA ASP A 182 2.04 -7.70 -20.99
C ASP A 182 0.63 -8.04 -20.43
N ALA A 183 0.12 -9.24 -20.69
CA ALA A 183 -1.12 -9.72 -20.08
C ALA A 183 -1.00 -9.90 -18.56
N VAL A 184 0.10 -10.43 -18.05
CA VAL A 184 0.36 -10.58 -16.62
C VAL A 184 0.49 -9.21 -15.95
N LEU A 185 1.18 -8.27 -16.58
CA LEU A 185 1.27 -6.88 -16.09
C LEU A 185 -0.10 -6.21 -16.04
N GLY A 186 -0.91 -6.35 -17.07
CA GLY A 186 -2.27 -5.84 -17.10
C GLY A 186 -3.15 -6.47 -16.01
N TRP A 187 -3.02 -7.78 -15.78
CA TRP A 187 -3.74 -8.46 -14.69
C TRP A 187 -3.36 -7.89 -13.31
N LEU A 188 -2.06 -7.72 -13.04
CA LEU A 188 -1.57 -7.12 -11.79
C LEU A 188 -2.09 -5.70 -11.59
N ARG A 189 -2.20 -4.90 -12.65
CA ARG A 189 -2.68 -3.51 -12.63
C ARG A 189 -4.21 -3.37 -12.68
N VAL A 190 -4.93 -4.50 -12.71
CA VAL A 190 -6.40 -4.53 -12.85
C VAL A 190 -6.87 -3.85 -14.15
N GLU A 191 -6.09 -3.99 -15.20
CA GLU A 191 -6.44 -3.55 -16.54
C GLU A 191 -7.29 -4.62 -17.26
N PRO A 192 -8.08 -4.24 -18.27
CA PRO A 192 -8.81 -5.20 -19.08
C PRO A 192 -7.85 -6.12 -19.85
N VAL A 193 -7.82 -7.40 -19.49
CA VAL A 193 -7.00 -8.42 -20.16
C VAL A 193 -7.89 -9.56 -20.64
N PRO A 194 -7.76 -10.00 -21.92
CA PRO A 194 -8.49 -11.16 -22.40
C PRO A 194 -8.13 -12.43 -21.60
N PRO A 195 -9.11 -13.21 -21.10
CA PRO A 195 -8.81 -14.41 -20.30
C PRO A 195 -7.91 -15.41 -20.97
N ARG A 196 -7.96 -15.50 -22.31
CA ARG A 196 -7.11 -16.40 -23.11
C ARG A 196 -5.61 -16.09 -22.96
N SER A 197 -5.27 -14.79 -22.84
CA SER A 197 -3.86 -14.35 -22.73
C SER A 197 -3.24 -14.69 -21.36
N LEU A 198 -4.06 -14.97 -20.34
CA LEU A 198 -3.62 -15.36 -19.00
C LEU A 198 -3.52 -16.88 -18.80
N ARG A 199 -4.07 -17.68 -19.74
CA ARG A 199 -4.07 -19.15 -19.61
C ARG A 199 -2.66 -19.74 -19.61
N ALA A 200 -1.74 -19.20 -20.40
CA ALA A 200 -0.34 -19.62 -20.42
C ALA A 200 0.33 -19.39 -19.07
N ALA A 201 -0.02 -18.29 -18.37
CA ALA A 201 0.43 -18.01 -17.01
C ALA A 201 -0.30 -18.83 -15.93
N SER A 202 -1.25 -19.71 -16.29
CA SER A 202 -2.12 -20.45 -15.35
C SER A 202 -2.92 -19.54 -14.39
N ILE A 203 -3.27 -18.33 -14.83
CA ILE A 203 -4.09 -17.37 -14.11
C ILE A 203 -5.50 -17.42 -14.70
N TYR A 204 -6.47 -17.83 -13.88
CA TYR A 204 -7.86 -18.05 -14.32
C TYR A 204 -8.85 -17.07 -13.68
N THR A 205 -8.45 -16.43 -12.59
CA THR A 205 -9.29 -15.52 -11.81
C THR A 205 -8.80 -14.09 -12.01
N LYS A 206 -9.69 -13.17 -12.37
CA LYS A 206 -9.34 -11.75 -12.39
C LYS A 206 -9.22 -11.18 -10.98
N VAL A 207 -8.47 -10.11 -10.83
CA VAL A 207 -8.45 -9.34 -9.58
C VAL A 207 -9.81 -8.67 -9.38
N GLY A 208 -10.38 -8.87 -8.20
CA GLY A 208 -11.68 -8.34 -7.80
C GLY A 208 -11.82 -8.28 -6.29
N ARG A 209 -12.99 -7.91 -5.78
CA ARG A 209 -13.22 -7.71 -4.34
C ARG A 209 -12.86 -8.91 -3.46
N HIS A 210 -13.00 -10.14 -3.99
CA HIS A 210 -12.76 -11.38 -3.25
C HIS A 210 -11.28 -11.68 -3.00
N ASN A 211 -10.36 -11.19 -3.84
CA ASN A 211 -8.93 -11.52 -3.77
C ASN A 211 -7.99 -10.28 -3.74
N ALA A 212 -8.48 -9.07 -4.00
CA ALA A 212 -7.64 -7.86 -4.06
C ALA A 212 -6.86 -7.63 -2.76
N ARG A 213 -7.47 -7.88 -1.59
CA ARG A 213 -6.79 -7.73 -0.30
C ARG A 213 -5.62 -8.70 -0.17
N SER A 214 -5.82 -9.99 -0.48
CA SER A 214 -4.73 -10.98 -0.39
C SER A 214 -3.62 -10.71 -1.39
N ILE A 215 -3.95 -10.15 -2.55
CA ILE A 215 -2.96 -9.74 -3.55
C ILE A 215 -2.19 -8.49 -3.08
N LEU A 216 -2.84 -7.53 -2.41
CA LEU A 216 -2.17 -6.36 -1.79
C LEU A 216 -1.19 -6.81 -0.68
N VAL A 217 -1.61 -7.73 0.18
CA VAL A 217 -0.75 -8.31 1.22
C VAL A 217 0.45 -9.01 0.58
N ALA A 218 0.23 -9.80 -0.48
CA ALA A 218 1.29 -10.48 -1.20
C ALA A 218 2.27 -9.50 -1.88
N LEU A 219 1.77 -8.42 -2.48
CA LEU A 219 2.60 -7.36 -3.06
C LEU A 219 3.51 -6.73 -2.00
N ALA A 220 2.94 -6.33 -0.85
CA ALA A 220 3.69 -5.70 0.23
C ALA A 220 4.80 -6.64 0.77
N ALA A 221 4.45 -7.91 1.03
CA ALA A 221 5.40 -8.91 1.52
C ALA A 221 6.51 -9.19 0.49
N TRP A 222 6.16 -9.32 -0.79
CA TRP A 222 7.13 -9.58 -1.86
C TRP A 222 8.07 -8.39 -2.05
N ARG A 223 7.54 -7.16 -2.08
CA ARG A 223 8.35 -5.95 -2.18
C ARG A 223 9.32 -5.82 -1.01
N ALA A 224 8.85 -5.99 0.22
CA ALA A 224 9.69 -5.92 1.41
C ALA A 224 10.84 -6.94 1.37
N ARG A 225 10.57 -8.16 0.88
CA ARG A 225 11.59 -9.20 0.70
C ARG A 225 12.63 -8.86 -0.36
N VAL A 226 12.17 -8.33 -1.51
CA VAL A 226 13.03 -8.10 -2.68
C VAL A 226 13.84 -6.82 -2.58
N LEU A 227 13.26 -5.77 -1.99
CA LEU A 227 13.89 -4.45 -1.91
C LEU A 227 14.33 -4.05 -0.50
N GLY A 228 13.99 -4.84 0.52
CA GLY A 228 14.25 -4.50 1.93
C GLY A 228 13.37 -3.35 2.45
N THR A 229 12.48 -2.81 1.64
CA THR A 229 11.56 -1.72 1.97
C THR A 229 10.17 -1.99 1.41
N GLY A 230 9.16 -1.55 2.14
CA GLY A 230 7.75 -1.85 1.82
C GLY A 230 6.99 -0.70 1.16
N LEU A 231 5.74 -0.53 1.58
CA LEU A 231 4.81 0.44 1.05
C LEU A 231 4.46 1.49 2.10
N VAL A 232 4.36 2.74 1.68
CA VAL A 232 3.70 3.82 2.41
C VAL A 232 2.41 4.15 1.65
N LEU A 233 1.27 3.77 2.22
CA LEU A 233 -0.06 4.05 1.67
C LEU A 233 -0.60 5.31 2.31
N ASP A 234 -0.85 6.34 1.51
CA ASP A 234 -1.42 7.60 1.97
C ASP A 234 -2.85 7.73 1.42
N ILE A 235 -3.85 7.46 2.25
CA ILE A 235 -5.25 7.35 1.88
C ILE A 235 -5.98 8.62 2.35
N ASP A 236 -6.36 9.50 1.44
CA ASP A 236 -7.12 10.71 1.76
C ASP A 236 -8.63 10.46 1.68
N LEU A 237 -9.30 10.58 2.82
CA LEU A 237 -10.75 10.43 2.96
C LEU A 237 -11.53 11.75 2.99
N SER A 238 -10.87 12.90 2.81
CA SER A 238 -11.51 14.21 2.92
C SER A 238 -12.77 14.32 2.05
N ARG A 239 -12.78 13.63 0.92
CA ARG A 239 -13.92 13.57 0.00
C ARG A 239 -15.20 12.99 0.61
N LEU A 240 -15.10 12.11 1.60
CA LEU A 240 -16.24 11.50 2.29
C LEU A 240 -17.05 12.51 3.11
N ALA A 241 -16.45 13.63 3.50
CA ALA A 241 -17.13 14.70 4.24
C ALA A 241 -18.20 15.43 3.42
N ILE A 242 -18.22 15.27 2.09
CA ILE A 242 -19.22 15.91 1.24
C ILE A 242 -20.59 15.25 1.44
N GLY A 243 -21.41 15.87 2.28
CA GLY A 243 -22.70 15.35 2.73
C GLY A 243 -23.79 15.32 1.67
N ARG A 244 -23.78 16.26 0.72
CA ARG A 244 -24.77 16.36 -0.35
C ARG A 244 -24.11 16.24 -1.71
N ARG A 245 -24.80 15.56 -2.63
CA ARG A 245 -24.32 15.45 -4.01
C ARG A 245 -24.32 16.84 -4.66
N PRO A 246 -23.18 17.31 -5.18
CA PRO A 246 -23.12 18.61 -5.84
C PRO A 246 -24.03 18.69 -7.07
N PRO A 247 -24.49 19.89 -7.45
CA PRO A 247 -25.14 20.13 -8.74
C PRO A 247 -24.34 19.59 -9.91
N VAL A 248 -24.98 19.32 -11.04
CA VAL A 248 -24.31 18.67 -12.20
C VAL A 248 -23.08 19.43 -12.66
N GLU A 249 -23.14 20.75 -12.63
CA GLU A 249 -22.10 21.68 -13.09
C GLU A 249 -20.87 21.68 -12.16
N GLU A 250 -21.04 21.33 -10.87
CA GLU A 250 -20.00 21.32 -9.85
C GLU A 250 -19.47 19.92 -9.54
N ARG A 251 -19.92 18.91 -10.29
CA ARG A 251 -19.50 17.51 -10.05
C ARG A 251 -18.07 17.29 -10.48
N ALA A 252 -17.16 17.29 -9.51
CA ALA A 252 -15.79 16.85 -9.68
C ALA A 252 -15.52 15.63 -8.78
N GLY A 253 -14.92 14.59 -9.34
CA GLY A 253 -14.54 13.39 -8.60
C GLY A 253 -15.69 12.52 -8.09
N THR A 254 -15.37 11.56 -7.25
CA THR A 254 -16.32 10.60 -6.69
C THR A 254 -17.23 11.24 -5.63
N TYR A 255 -18.52 10.90 -5.66
CA TYR A 255 -19.45 11.18 -4.57
C TYR A 255 -19.80 9.90 -3.83
N TYR A 256 -19.66 9.93 -2.51
CA TYR A 256 -19.99 8.80 -1.64
C TYR A 256 -21.38 8.96 -1.05
N THR A 257 -22.22 7.96 -1.24
CA THR A 257 -23.47 7.84 -0.47
C THR A 257 -23.15 7.46 0.98
N LYS A 258 -24.12 7.56 1.91
CA LYS A 258 -23.95 7.07 3.28
C LYS A 258 -23.45 5.62 3.30
N ALA A 259 -24.07 4.73 2.54
CA ALA A 259 -23.68 3.33 2.46
C ALA A 259 -22.23 3.17 1.97
N ALA A 260 -21.84 3.88 0.91
CA ALA A 260 -20.48 3.83 0.40
C ALA A 260 -19.43 4.39 1.39
N ALA A 261 -19.79 5.39 2.20
CA ALA A 261 -18.91 5.87 3.27
C ALA A 261 -18.72 4.81 4.37
N LEU A 262 -19.79 4.15 4.79
CA LEU A 262 -19.71 3.06 5.77
C LEU A 262 -18.93 1.84 5.21
N ASP A 263 -19.10 1.50 3.94
CA ASP A 263 -18.32 0.47 3.27
C ASP A 263 -16.81 0.84 3.22
N ALA A 264 -16.46 2.12 3.04
CA ALA A 264 -15.08 2.57 3.11
C ALA A 264 -14.49 2.37 4.52
N TYR A 265 -15.25 2.67 5.57
CA TYR A 265 -14.82 2.40 6.94
C TYR A 265 -14.66 0.91 7.22
N GLU A 266 -15.50 0.05 6.63
CA GLU A 266 -15.33 -1.40 6.73
C GLU A 266 -14.03 -1.86 6.05
N VAL A 267 -13.69 -1.35 4.88
CA VAL A 267 -12.40 -1.65 4.21
C VAL A 267 -11.23 -1.24 5.10
N LEU A 268 -11.29 -0.04 5.70
CA LEU A 268 -10.22 0.43 6.60
C LEU A 268 -10.14 -0.39 7.89
N ARG A 269 -11.29 -0.77 8.48
CA ARG A 269 -11.31 -1.67 9.63
C ARG A 269 -10.60 -2.99 9.30
N GLN A 270 -10.87 -3.55 8.12
CA GLN A 270 -10.20 -4.77 7.68
C GLN A 270 -8.68 -4.58 7.48
N LEU A 271 -8.22 -3.41 7.07
CA LEU A 271 -6.79 -3.11 7.01
C LEU A 271 -6.17 -2.98 8.40
N VAL A 272 -6.86 -2.35 9.35
CA VAL A 272 -6.41 -2.28 10.75
C VAL A 272 -6.33 -3.67 11.36
N ASP A 273 -7.36 -4.51 11.16
CA ASP A 273 -7.39 -5.88 11.69
C ASP A 273 -6.39 -6.82 11.01
N ALA A 274 -5.92 -6.46 9.82
CA ALA A 274 -4.95 -7.26 9.05
C ALA A 274 -3.50 -6.86 9.28
N THR A 275 -3.18 -5.99 10.24
CA THR A 275 -1.80 -5.52 10.47
C THR A 275 -0.83 -6.67 10.75
N ASP A 276 -1.27 -7.76 11.37
CA ASP A 276 -0.45 -8.96 11.58
C ASP A 276 -0.11 -9.72 10.29
N GLN A 277 -0.93 -9.56 9.25
CA GLN A 277 -0.74 -10.19 7.94
C GLN A 277 0.04 -9.27 6.98
N LEU A 278 -0.10 -7.96 7.15
CA LEU A 278 0.63 -6.96 6.37
C LEU A 278 2.10 -6.95 6.84
N ARG A 279 3.01 -6.98 5.89
CA ARG A 279 4.45 -6.87 6.18
C ARG A 279 5.04 -5.69 5.42
N GLY A 280 5.77 -4.85 6.13
CA GLY A 280 6.44 -3.72 5.51
C GLY A 280 5.47 -2.63 5.03
N VAL A 281 4.36 -2.36 5.76
CA VAL A 281 3.36 -1.37 5.35
C VAL A 281 3.17 -0.31 6.43
N PHE A 282 3.30 0.94 6.04
CA PHE A 282 2.76 2.06 6.79
C PHE A 282 1.57 2.65 6.03
N ALA A 283 0.39 2.64 6.62
CA ALA A 283 -0.80 3.24 6.04
C ALA A 283 -1.22 4.47 6.87
N ALA A 284 -1.20 5.63 6.24
CA ALA A 284 -1.74 6.87 6.76
C ALA A 284 -3.14 7.08 6.17
N VAL A 285 -4.14 7.29 7.02
CA VAL A 285 -5.51 7.58 6.62
C VAL A 285 -5.83 9.02 7.02
N THR A 286 -5.80 9.91 6.05
CA THR A 286 -6.09 11.33 6.27
C THR A 286 -7.59 11.56 6.36
N VAL A 287 -8.00 12.23 7.43
CA VAL A 287 -9.40 12.58 7.71
C VAL A 287 -9.52 14.06 8.09
N VAL A 288 -10.69 14.65 7.84
CA VAL A 288 -11.01 16.02 8.22
C VAL A 288 -11.89 16.03 9.49
N PRO A 289 -11.91 17.13 10.27
CA PRO A 289 -12.68 17.22 11.52
C PRO A 289 -14.15 16.87 11.36
N GLU A 290 -14.77 17.19 10.24
CA GLU A 290 -16.18 16.90 9.95
C GLU A 290 -16.48 15.41 10.01
N LEU A 291 -15.54 14.55 9.58
CA LEU A 291 -15.70 13.09 9.64
C LEU A 291 -15.61 12.55 11.08
N LEU A 292 -15.09 13.34 12.03
CA LEU A 292 -15.03 12.96 13.44
C LEU A 292 -16.30 13.30 14.22
N THR A 293 -17.13 14.20 13.69
CA THR A 293 -18.31 14.73 14.36
C THR A 293 -19.63 14.38 13.71
N ASP A 294 -19.61 13.91 12.46
CA ASP A 294 -20.82 13.51 11.74
C ASP A 294 -21.29 12.11 12.19
N ASP A 295 -22.35 12.06 12.99
CA ASP A 295 -22.94 10.82 13.51
C ASP A 295 -23.66 10.00 12.42
N VAL A 296 -23.89 10.58 11.26
CA VAL A 296 -24.64 9.92 10.17
C VAL A 296 -23.71 9.27 9.15
N ARG A 297 -22.60 9.92 8.82
CA ARG A 297 -21.68 9.52 7.75
C ARG A 297 -20.22 9.49 8.16
N GLY A 298 -19.89 10.10 9.28
CA GLY A 298 -18.54 10.14 9.81
C GLY A 298 -18.14 8.86 10.54
N LEU A 299 -16.96 8.88 11.12
CA LEU A 299 -16.41 7.77 11.90
C LEU A 299 -17.31 7.34 13.07
N PRO A 300 -18.04 8.25 13.77
CA PRO A 300 -18.98 7.84 14.83
C PRO A 300 -20.10 6.93 14.32
N ALA A 301 -20.50 7.04 13.04
CA ALA A 301 -21.51 6.18 12.45
C ALA A 301 -21.06 4.71 12.29
N TYR A 302 -19.76 4.43 12.43
CA TYR A 302 -19.20 3.09 12.27
C TYR A 302 -18.37 2.66 13.50
N LEU A 303 -19.08 2.25 14.56
CA LEU A 303 -18.52 1.92 15.87
C LEU A 303 -17.35 0.91 15.80
N ALA A 304 -17.44 -0.07 14.89
CA ALA A 304 -16.41 -1.11 14.78
C ALA A 304 -15.02 -0.54 14.42
N LEU A 305 -14.93 0.50 13.58
CA LEU A 305 -13.67 1.20 13.30
C LEU A 305 -13.33 2.18 14.41
N GLN A 306 -14.33 2.92 14.90
CA GLN A 306 -14.14 3.90 15.97
C GLN A 306 -13.42 3.29 17.18
N LEU A 307 -13.84 2.11 17.64
CA LEU A 307 -13.22 1.40 18.77
C LEU A 307 -11.77 0.99 18.55
N ARG A 308 -11.30 0.93 17.31
CA ARG A 308 -9.91 0.57 16.96
C ARG A 308 -8.97 1.77 16.86
N ILE A 309 -9.52 2.96 16.63
CA ILE A 309 -8.74 4.17 16.39
C ILE A 309 -8.80 5.16 17.56
N VAL A 310 -9.66 4.90 18.52
CA VAL A 310 -9.83 5.75 19.70
C VAL A 310 -9.09 5.14 20.89
N ASP A 311 -8.05 5.81 21.35
CA ASP A 311 -7.35 5.41 22.56
C ASP A 311 -8.23 5.60 23.79
N GLU A 312 -8.30 4.61 24.68
CA GLU A 312 -9.03 4.68 25.94
C GLU A 312 -8.37 5.64 26.93
N VAL A 313 -7.05 5.70 26.92
CA VAL A 313 -6.24 6.55 27.79
C VAL A 313 -5.66 7.72 27.00
N ARG A 314 -6.01 8.95 27.40
CA ARG A 314 -5.58 10.17 26.71
C ARG A 314 -5.01 11.19 27.71
N ASP A 315 -3.83 11.70 27.39
CA ASP A 315 -3.34 12.93 28.00
C ASP A 315 -3.81 14.12 27.16
N ARG A 316 -4.65 14.97 27.75
CA ARG A 316 -5.15 16.19 27.07
C ARG A 316 -4.08 17.27 26.88
N ARG A 317 -2.95 17.16 27.57
CA ARG A 317 -1.87 18.16 27.56
C ARG A 317 -0.68 17.75 26.70
N ARG A 318 -0.51 16.46 26.44
CA ARG A 318 0.62 15.93 25.67
C ARG A 318 0.11 15.08 24.51
N PRO A 319 0.49 15.42 23.26
CA PRO A 319 0.14 14.58 22.12
C PRO A 319 0.90 13.25 22.20
N ASN A 320 0.20 12.16 21.87
CA ASN A 320 0.80 10.84 21.73
C ASN A 320 1.02 10.54 20.25
N PRO A 321 2.24 10.58 19.72
CA PRO A 321 2.50 10.31 18.32
C PRO A 321 2.31 8.82 17.95
N PHE A 322 2.25 7.92 18.93
CA PHE A 322 1.93 6.50 18.72
C PHE A 322 0.43 6.22 18.66
N ALA A 323 -0.42 7.20 18.98
CA ALA A 323 -1.86 7.03 18.94
C ALA A 323 -2.35 6.56 17.55
N ALA A 324 -3.41 5.74 17.53
CA ALA A 324 -4.04 5.33 16.28
C ALA A 324 -4.69 6.51 15.54
N LEU A 325 -5.12 7.55 16.27
CA LEU A 325 -5.67 8.81 15.75
C LEU A 325 -4.81 9.98 16.22
N VAL A 326 -4.11 10.63 15.31
CA VAL A 326 -3.24 11.79 15.58
C VAL A 326 -3.82 13.05 14.94
N ARG A 327 -3.68 14.20 15.61
CA ARG A 327 -4.08 15.52 15.07
C ARG A 327 -2.87 16.31 14.67
N LEU A 328 -2.96 16.92 13.47
CA LEU A 328 -1.98 17.88 13.01
C LEU A 328 -2.53 19.30 13.21
N GLU A 329 -1.72 20.13 13.83
CA GLU A 329 -2.02 21.54 14.07
C GLU A 329 -1.22 22.43 13.11
N THR A 330 -1.83 23.55 12.75
CA THR A 330 -1.10 24.64 12.12
C THR A 330 -0.15 25.22 13.16
N ARG A 331 1.13 25.35 12.86
CA ARG A 331 2.07 26.08 13.72
C ARG A 331 1.51 27.48 13.94
N LEU A 332 1.04 27.77 15.15
CA LEU A 332 0.81 29.15 15.54
C LEU A 332 2.20 29.81 15.50
N GLU A 333 2.45 30.65 14.51
CA GLU A 333 3.58 31.58 14.58
C GLU A 333 3.40 32.33 15.89
N ALA A 334 4.36 32.13 16.79
CA ALA A 334 4.41 32.92 18.03
C ALA A 334 4.47 34.36 17.58
N VAL A 335 3.34 35.06 17.74
CA VAL A 335 3.31 36.53 17.62
C VAL A 335 4.33 37.04 18.64
N ARG A 336 5.47 37.55 18.13
CA ARG A 336 6.49 38.25 18.90
C ARG A 336 6.00 39.64 19.28
#